data_7ac507328bfd3e0544a79300142fa4ed
#
_entry.id   7ac507328bfd3e0544a79300142fa4ed
#
_cell.length_a   1.000
_cell.length_b   1.000
_cell.length_c   1.000
_cell.angle_alpha   90.00
_cell.angle_beta   90.00
_cell.angle_gamma   90.00
#
_symmetry.space_group_name_H-M   'P 1'
#
loop_
_entity.id
_entity.type
_entity.pdbx_description
1 polymer ?
#
loop_
_entity_poly.entity_id
_entity_poly.type
_entity_poly.pdbx_seq_one_letter_code
_entity_poly.pdbx_strand_id
1 'polypeptide(L)'
;RIEMREWMYWDLDRLAPPVLRTRRHRRGFMSYSQPIAEMYHVEALAGLKVLEDHFVEHKWLVGRRASIADIDIYGVLEFAEEGGFEIRDFPNIEAYMRRFQDLKGFGRPIDLIPKESSKA
;
A
#
# COMPACT_ATOMS: atom_id res chain seq x y z
N ARG A 1 3.48 -10.68 -17.92
CA ARG A 1 4.50 -9.68 -18.20
C ARG A 1 5.54 -9.63 -17.13
N ILE A 2 6.79 -9.49 -17.57
CA ILE A 2 7.91 -9.50 -16.65
C ILE A 2 7.83 -8.31 -15.69
N GLU A 3 7.58 -7.11 -16.24
CA GLU A 3 7.58 -5.88 -15.44
C GLU A 3 6.48 -5.90 -14.37
N MET A 4 5.29 -6.35 -14.73
CA MET A 4 4.19 -6.46 -13.76
C MET A 4 4.52 -7.47 -12.67
N ARG A 5 5.12 -8.60 -13.05
CA ARG A 5 5.51 -9.64 -12.12
C ARG A 5 6.58 -9.15 -11.15
N GLU A 6 7.51 -8.35 -11.66
CA GLU A 6 8.56 -7.78 -10.82
C GLU A 6 7.98 -6.87 -9.75
N TRP A 7 6.99 -6.04 -10.10
CA TRP A 7 6.33 -5.18 -9.11
C TRP A 7 5.61 -6.01 -8.06
N MET A 8 4.95 -7.08 -8.47
CA MET A 8 4.22 -7.92 -7.52
C MET A 8 5.17 -8.64 -6.56
N TYR A 9 6.31 -9.13 -7.06
CA TYR A 9 7.33 -9.72 -6.19
C TYR A 9 7.93 -8.69 -5.26
N TRP A 10 8.19 -7.49 -5.77
CA TRP A 10 8.72 -6.41 -4.95
C TRP A 10 7.76 -6.07 -3.82
N ASP A 11 6.46 -6.00 -4.12
CA ASP A 11 5.45 -5.72 -3.10
C ASP A 11 5.47 -6.79 -2.01
N LEU A 12 5.53 -8.06 -2.39
CA LEU A 12 5.50 -9.15 -1.42
C LEU A 12 6.75 -9.19 -0.55
N ASP A 13 7.87 -8.66 -1.02
CA ASP A 13 9.14 -8.72 -0.30
C ASP A 13 9.48 -7.42 0.39
N ARG A 14 9.27 -6.30 -0.27
CA ARG A 14 9.83 -5.02 0.18
C ARG A 14 8.80 -4.01 0.67
N LEU A 15 7.56 -4.09 0.24
CA LEU A 15 6.56 -3.10 0.62
C LEU A 15 5.56 -3.66 1.62
N ALA A 16 4.84 -4.71 1.26
CA ALA A 16 3.76 -5.22 2.08
C ALA A 16 4.22 -5.67 3.47
N PRO A 17 5.27 -6.52 3.59
CA PRO A 17 5.65 -6.97 4.92
C PRO A 17 6.00 -5.84 5.89
N PRO A 18 6.88 -4.90 5.55
CA PRO A 18 7.22 -3.86 6.52
C PRO A 18 6.05 -2.92 6.82
N VAL A 19 5.25 -2.54 5.82
CA VAL A 19 4.11 -1.67 6.06
C VAL A 19 3.09 -2.37 6.97
N LEU A 20 2.76 -3.61 6.67
CA LEU A 20 1.73 -4.32 7.43
C LEU A 20 2.23 -4.70 8.82
N ARG A 21 3.50 -5.03 8.98
CA ARG A 21 4.06 -5.33 10.30
C ARG A 21 4.11 -4.08 11.16
N THR A 22 4.48 -2.94 10.59
CA THR A 22 4.45 -1.67 11.32
C THR A 22 3.03 -1.34 11.76
N ARG A 23 2.06 -1.57 10.88
CA ARG A 23 0.66 -1.36 11.23
C ARG A 23 0.22 -2.27 12.38
N ARG A 24 0.57 -3.55 12.32
CA ARG A 24 0.20 -4.49 13.39
C ARG A 24 0.80 -4.09 14.72
N HIS A 25 2.05 -3.68 14.71
CA HIS A 25 2.72 -3.23 15.93
C HIS A 25 2.04 -2.00 16.49
N ARG A 26 1.79 -1.02 15.63
CA ARG A 26 1.19 0.23 16.04
C ARG A 26 -0.23 0.04 16.57
N ARG A 27 -0.99 -0.88 16.00
CA ARG A 27 -2.36 -1.13 16.42
C ARG A 27 -2.46 -2.14 17.56
N GLY A 28 -1.33 -2.68 18.00
CA GLY A 28 -1.33 -3.60 19.11
C GLY A 28 -1.72 -5.02 18.77
N PHE A 29 -1.88 -5.36 17.49
CA PHE A 29 -2.21 -6.73 17.09
C PHE A 29 -1.04 -7.68 17.28
N MET A 30 0.16 -7.16 17.20
CA MET A 30 1.38 -7.92 17.39
C MET A 30 2.47 -6.96 17.86
N SER A 31 3.15 -7.32 18.94
CA SER A 31 4.20 -6.46 19.48
C SER A 31 5.56 -6.96 19.07
N TYR A 32 6.40 -6.06 18.60
CA TYR A 32 7.80 -6.33 18.29
C TYR A 32 8.68 -5.55 19.27
N SER A 33 9.90 -6.03 19.48
CA SER A 33 10.86 -5.26 20.25
C SER A 33 11.13 -3.92 19.55
N GLN A 34 11.56 -2.92 20.32
CA GLN A 34 11.81 -1.59 19.76
C GLN A 34 12.75 -1.60 18.57
N PRO A 35 13.91 -2.30 18.61
CA PRO A 35 14.80 -2.31 17.46
C PRO A 35 14.15 -2.95 16.21
N ILE A 36 13.35 -3.99 16.40
CA ILE A 36 12.69 -4.65 15.28
C ILE A 36 11.59 -3.75 14.70
N ALA A 37 10.81 -3.10 15.57
CA ALA A 37 9.77 -2.18 15.12
C ALA A 37 10.38 -1.03 14.31
N GLU A 38 11.52 -0.51 14.74
CA GLU A 38 12.21 0.54 14.02
C GLU A 38 12.72 0.04 12.67
N MET A 39 13.22 -1.17 12.61
CA MET A 39 13.70 -1.77 11.36
C MET A 39 12.55 -1.84 10.34
N TYR A 40 11.39 -2.33 10.76
CA TYR A 40 10.25 -2.42 9.84
C TYR A 40 9.79 -1.04 9.40
N HIS A 41 9.82 -0.06 10.30
CA HIS A 41 9.45 1.30 9.95
C HIS A 41 10.36 1.87 8.86
N VAL A 42 11.67 1.69 9.04
CA VAL A 42 12.65 2.17 8.06
C VAL A 42 12.49 1.46 6.73
N GLU A 43 12.27 0.15 6.75
CA GLU A 43 12.07 -0.61 5.52
C GLU A 43 10.80 -0.17 4.79
N ALA A 44 9.74 0.14 5.55
CA ALA A 44 8.50 0.62 4.94
C ALA A 44 8.70 1.98 4.30
N LEU A 45 9.42 2.88 4.97
CA LEU A 45 9.74 4.18 4.37
C LEU A 45 10.54 4.03 3.09
N ALA A 46 11.49 3.11 3.06
CA ALA A 46 12.28 2.85 1.86
C ALA A 46 11.38 2.37 0.71
N GLY A 47 10.43 1.50 1.00
CA GLY A 47 9.48 1.04 -0.02
C GLY A 47 8.59 2.15 -0.54
N LEU A 48 8.08 2.98 0.37
CA LEU A 48 7.27 4.13 -0.04
C LEU A 48 8.07 5.10 -0.89
N LYS A 49 9.35 5.30 -0.58
CA LYS A 49 10.21 6.16 -1.36
C LYS A 49 10.39 5.65 -2.79
N VAL A 50 10.52 4.33 -2.96
CA VAL A 50 10.62 3.74 -4.30
C VAL A 50 9.38 4.07 -5.12
N LEU A 51 8.19 3.95 -4.51
CA LEU A 51 6.95 4.28 -5.21
C LEU A 51 6.85 5.76 -5.50
N GLU A 52 7.20 6.60 -4.54
CA GLU A 52 7.14 8.04 -4.72
C GLU A 52 7.99 8.46 -5.91
N ASP A 53 9.21 7.91 -6.02
CA ASP A 53 10.10 8.22 -7.11
C ASP A 53 9.56 7.71 -8.45
N HIS A 54 8.99 6.52 -8.45
CA HIS A 54 8.41 5.96 -9.67
C HIS A 54 7.29 6.84 -10.22
N PHE A 55 6.43 7.33 -9.35
CA PHE A 55 5.26 8.10 -9.77
C PHE A 55 5.57 9.56 -10.11
N VAL A 56 6.84 9.97 -10.05
CA VAL A 56 7.23 11.27 -10.59
C VAL A 56 6.95 11.32 -12.09
N GLU A 57 7.25 10.23 -12.82
CA GLU A 57 7.14 10.21 -14.28
C GLU A 57 6.14 9.18 -14.79
N HIS A 58 5.50 8.41 -13.92
CA HIS A 58 4.59 7.36 -14.34
C HIS A 58 3.28 7.48 -13.60
N LYS A 59 2.18 7.28 -14.31
CA LYS A 59 0.84 7.30 -13.69
C LYS A 59 0.49 5.97 -13.06
N TRP A 60 1.00 4.90 -13.63
CA TRP A 60 0.72 3.53 -13.20
C TRP A 60 2.02 2.77 -13.06
N LEU A 61 1.97 1.61 -12.42
CA LEU A 61 3.18 0.82 -12.22
C LEU A 61 3.73 0.30 -13.53
N VAL A 62 2.84 -0.16 -14.42
CA VAL A 62 3.25 -0.76 -15.69
C VAL A 62 2.43 -0.12 -16.80
N GLY A 63 3.12 0.43 -17.79
CA GLY A 63 2.45 0.97 -18.97
C GLY A 63 1.56 2.15 -18.67
N ARG A 64 0.47 2.25 -19.41
CA ARG A 64 -0.41 3.43 -19.39
C ARG A 64 -1.75 3.17 -18.73
N ARG A 65 -1.96 1.99 -18.15
CA ARG A 65 -3.23 1.62 -17.54
C ARG A 65 -3.00 0.96 -16.20
N ALA A 66 -4.02 1.00 -15.36
CA ALA A 66 -3.99 0.24 -14.13
C ALA A 66 -3.90 -1.26 -14.46
N SER A 67 -3.19 -1.99 -13.63
CA SER A 67 -2.98 -3.43 -13.81
C SER A 67 -3.19 -4.14 -12.46
N ILE A 68 -3.06 -5.46 -12.48
CA ILE A 68 -3.14 -6.25 -11.25
C ILE A 68 -2.09 -5.78 -10.24
N ALA A 69 -0.91 -5.37 -10.73
CA ALA A 69 0.13 -4.84 -9.84
C ALA A 69 -0.36 -3.61 -9.08
N ASP A 70 -1.13 -2.74 -9.74
CA ASP A 70 -1.68 -1.55 -9.07
C ASP A 70 -2.70 -1.95 -8.01
N ILE A 71 -3.50 -2.97 -8.27
CA ILE A 71 -4.48 -3.45 -7.28
C ILE A 71 -3.75 -3.93 -6.03
N ASP A 72 -2.70 -4.74 -6.19
CA ASP A 72 -1.94 -5.27 -5.06
C ASP A 72 -1.31 -4.15 -4.24
N ILE A 73 -0.63 -3.23 -4.91
CA ILE A 73 0.10 -2.17 -4.21
C ILE A 73 -0.84 -1.16 -3.60
N TYR A 74 -1.91 -0.79 -4.31
CA TYR A 74 -2.90 0.10 -3.73
C TYR A 74 -3.49 -0.49 -2.45
N GLY A 75 -3.73 -1.80 -2.43
CA GLY A 75 -4.25 -2.47 -1.24
C GLY A 75 -3.36 -2.28 -0.02
N VAL A 76 -2.04 -2.32 -0.22
CA VAL A 76 -1.11 -2.07 0.88
C VAL A 76 -1.13 -0.59 1.28
N LEU A 77 -1.19 0.30 0.31
CA LEU A 77 -1.19 1.74 0.59
C LEU A 77 -2.41 2.17 1.39
N GLU A 78 -3.53 1.49 1.24
CA GLU A 78 -4.72 1.78 2.05
C GLU A 78 -4.45 1.64 3.54
N PHE A 79 -3.51 0.79 3.92
CA PHE A 79 -3.20 0.56 5.33
C PHE A 79 -2.01 1.38 5.83
N ALA A 80 -1.37 2.15 4.95
CA ALA A 80 -0.14 2.85 5.34
C ALA A 80 -0.38 3.87 6.45
N GLU A 81 -1.50 4.59 6.41
CA GLU A 81 -1.78 5.58 7.45
C GLU A 81 -2.03 4.93 8.80
N GLU A 82 -2.63 3.76 8.83
CA GLU A 82 -2.79 3.02 10.08
C GLU A 82 -1.44 2.58 10.64
N GLY A 83 -0.44 2.46 9.79
CA GLY A 83 0.93 2.18 10.21
C GLY A 83 1.70 3.40 10.65
N GLY A 84 1.06 4.57 10.61
CA GLY A 84 1.69 5.81 11.05
C GLY A 84 2.40 6.56 9.94
N PHE A 85 2.26 6.13 8.69
CA PHE A 85 2.87 6.83 7.56
C PHE A 85 1.88 7.85 7.00
N GLU A 86 2.30 9.09 6.91
CA GLU A 86 1.43 10.14 6.39
C GLU A 86 1.53 10.20 4.88
N ILE A 87 0.45 9.83 4.21
CA ILE A 87 0.43 9.79 2.74
C ILE A 87 0.67 11.18 2.16
N ARG A 88 0.25 12.23 2.83
CA ARG A 88 0.49 13.59 2.35
C ARG A 88 1.97 13.94 2.26
N ASP A 89 2.84 13.19 2.94
CA ASP A 89 4.28 13.37 2.82
C ASP A 89 4.82 12.77 1.52
N PHE A 90 3.98 12.05 0.79
CA PHE A 90 4.32 11.40 -0.47
C PHE A 90 3.34 11.87 -1.54
N PRO A 91 3.53 13.10 -2.06
CA PRO A 91 2.52 13.70 -2.95
C PRO A 91 2.26 12.93 -4.23
N ASN A 92 3.25 12.24 -4.76
CA ASN A 92 3.04 11.44 -5.97
C ASN A 92 2.29 10.15 -5.67
N ILE A 93 2.52 9.55 -4.50
CA ILE A 93 1.72 8.42 -4.06
C ILE A 93 0.29 8.88 -3.80
N GLU A 94 0.10 10.02 -3.16
CA GLU A 94 -1.24 10.54 -2.91
C GLU A 94 -2.00 10.74 -4.20
N ALA A 95 -1.36 11.34 -5.20
CA ALA A 95 -1.99 11.55 -6.50
C ALA A 95 -2.31 10.21 -7.18
N TYR A 96 -1.42 9.24 -7.06
CA TYR A 96 -1.65 7.90 -7.58
C TYR A 96 -2.86 7.24 -6.94
N MET A 97 -2.98 7.35 -5.62
CA MET A 97 -4.12 6.77 -4.92
C MET A 97 -5.43 7.40 -5.36
N ARG A 98 -5.43 8.72 -5.58
CA ARG A 98 -6.62 9.40 -6.10
C ARG A 98 -6.97 8.92 -7.51
N ARG A 99 -5.97 8.76 -8.37
CA ARG A 99 -6.21 8.23 -9.72
C ARG A 99 -6.83 6.84 -9.65
N PHE A 100 -6.34 6.01 -8.75
CA PHE A 100 -6.88 4.66 -8.58
C PHE A 100 -8.33 4.72 -8.10
N GLN A 101 -8.63 5.60 -7.16
CA GLN A 101 -9.98 5.75 -6.64
C GLN A 101 -10.96 6.26 -7.68
N ASP A 102 -10.47 6.98 -8.69
CA ASP A 102 -11.30 7.47 -9.77
C ASP A 102 -11.60 6.43 -10.83
N LEU A 103 -11.02 5.24 -10.73
CA LEU A 103 -11.28 4.19 -11.69
C LEU A 103 -12.73 3.71 -11.58
N LYS A 104 -13.32 3.43 -12.75
CA LYS A 104 -14.67 2.90 -12.79
C LYS A 104 -14.69 1.54 -12.09
N GLY A 105 -15.64 1.36 -11.22
CA GLY A 105 -15.76 0.10 -10.49
C GLY A 105 -14.96 0.05 -9.20
N PHE A 106 -14.28 1.15 -8.85
CA PHE A 106 -13.54 1.20 -7.60
C PHE A 106 -14.50 1.08 -6.41
N GLY A 107 -14.07 0.32 -5.40
CA GLY A 107 -14.74 0.27 -4.12
C GLY A 107 -13.70 -0.10 -3.07
N ARG A 108 -13.76 0.55 -1.90
CA ARG A 108 -12.84 0.24 -0.81
C ARG A 108 -13.21 -1.12 -0.23
N PRO A 109 -12.23 -1.90 0.20
CA PRO A 109 -12.51 -3.24 0.72
C PRO A 109 -13.58 -3.27 1.80
N ILE A 110 -13.56 -2.29 2.71
CA ILE A 110 -14.53 -2.23 3.79
C ILE A 110 -15.96 -2.03 3.26
N ASP A 111 -16.08 -1.34 2.13
CA ASP A 111 -17.39 -1.05 1.53
C ASP A 111 -17.90 -2.24 0.72
N LEU A 112 -17.02 -3.15 0.32
CA LEU A 112 -17.37 -4.28 -0.51
C LEU A 112 -17.73 -5.52 0.31
N ILE A 113 -17.43 -5.52 1.60
CA ILE A 113 -17.71 -6.66 2.47
C ILE A 113 -19.19 -6.64 2.86
N PRO A 114 -19.93 -7.74 2.68
CA PRO A 114 -21.33 -7.80 3.09
C PRO A 114 -21.46 -7.57 4.59
N LYS A 115 -22.53 -6.88 4.97
CA LYS A 115 -22.79 -6.56 6.38
C LYS A 115 -23.54 -7.72 7.01
N GLU A 116 -22.82 -8.60 7.64
CA GLU A 116 -23.45 -9.78 8.27
C GLU A 116 -24.35 -9.44 9.43
N SER A 117 -23.99 -8.40 10.16
CA SER A 117 -24.77 -8.01 11.34
C SER A 117 -26.21 -7.70 11.00
N SER A 118 -26.48 -7.26 9.78
CA SER A 118 -27.84 -6.93 9.36
C SER A 118 -28.72 -8.17 9.26
N LYS A 119 -28.15 -9.36 9.35
CA LYS A 119 -28.90 -10.60 9.22
C LYS A 119 -29.18 -11.31 10.54
N ALA A 120 -28.66 -10.77 11.57
CA ALA A 120 -28.78 -11.38 12.91
C ALA A 120 -30.21 -11.36 13.47
#